data_9333a57a00fd006a23ba353cfff2e669
#
_entry.id   9333a57a00fd006a23ba353cfff2e669
#
_cell.length_a   1.000
_cell.length_b   1.000
_cell.length_c   1.000
_cell.angle_alpha   90.00
_cell.angle_beta   90.00
_cell.angle_gamma   90.00
#
_symmetry.space_group_name_H-M   'P 1'
#
loop_
_entity.id
_entity.type
_entity.pdbx_description
1 polymer ?
#
loop_
_entity_poly.entity_id
_entity_poly.type
_entity_poly.pdbx_seq_one_letter_code
_entity_poly.pdbx_strand_id
1 'polypeptide(L)'
;LKPDKLKTGADRLPKPLSGTGAVIGHKTGTSNRDERGIFAGTNDLGFVILPDDTRYTIAVFIKDSAENPETNARIIADISETVYRYVHDEYRENDIRPGKKHVDKGAGIGFESDYFY
;
A
#
# COMPACT_ATOMS: atom_id res chain seq x y z
N LEU A 1 -16.15 -1.61 19.93
CA LEU A 1 -15.85 -1.76 18.50
C LEU A 1 -15.56 -3.23 18.21
N LYS A 2 -16.28 -3.78 17.26
CA LYS A 2 -16.11 -5.19 16.95
C LYS A 2 -14.84 -5.40 16.15
N PRO A 3 -14.09 -6.46 16.45
CA PRO A 3 -12.84 -6.73 15.74
C PRO A 3 -13.00 -6.80 14.22
N ASP A 4 -14.13 -7.30 13.76
CA ASP A 4 -14.36 -7.45 12.34
C ASP A 4 -14.34 -6.11 11.60
N LYS A 5 -14.78 -5.07 12.28
CA LYS A 5 -14.80 -3.76 11.65
C LYS A 5 -13.42 -3.18 11.50
N LEU A 6 -12.49 -3.66 12.31
CA LEU A 6 -11.10 -3.22 12.20
C LEU A 6 -10.40 -3.87 11.04
N LYS A 7 -11.02 -4.88 10.45
CA LYS A 7 -10.40 -5.64 9.37
C LYS A 7 -10.95 -5.31 8.00
N THR A 8 -11.72 -4.22 7.90
CA THR A 8 -12.23 -3.80 6.61
C THR A 8 -11.08 -3.56 5.66
N GLY A 9 -11.14 -4.18 4.49
CA GLY A 9 -10.08 -4.03 3.51
C GLY A 9 -8.82 -4.81 3.85
N ALA A 10 -8.91 -5.80 4.74
CA ALA A 10 -7.75 -6.62 5.09
C ALA A 10 -7.18 -7.37 3.89
N ASP A 11 -7.95 -7.50 2.83
CA ASP A 11 -7.52 -8.16 1.60
C ASP A 11 -6.80 -7.22 0.63
N ARG A 12 -6.61 -5.97 1.02
CA ARG A 12 -5.92 -4.98 0.20
C ARG A 12 -4.52 -4.72 0.75
N LEU A 13 -4.18 -3.49 1.07
CA LEU A 13 -2.83 -3.15 1.55
C LEU A 13 -2.35 -4.01 2.71
N PRO A 14 -3.20 -4.34 3.70
CA PRO A 14 -2.70 -5.10 4.84
C PRO A 14 -2.34 -6.55 4.54
N LYS A 15 -2.91 -7.14 3.50
CA LYS A 15 -2.80 -8.58 3.31
C LYS A 15 -1.37 -9.10 3.36
N PRO A 16 -0.41 -8.55 2.61
CA PRO A 16 0.95 -9.09 2.64
C PRO A 16 1.70 -8.78 3.92
N LEU A 17 1.16 -7.90 4.77
CA LEU A 17 1.84 -7.50 5.99
C LEU A 17 1.53 -8.41 7.16
N SER A 18 0.58 -9.31 7.01
CA SER A 18 0.21 -10.25 8.05
C SER A 18 1.41 -11.09 8.44
N GLY A 19 1.67 -11.19 9.74
CA GLY A 19 2.77 -11.99 10.23
C GLY A 19 4.13 -11.32 10.16
N THR A 20 4.22 -10.12 9.62
CA THR A 20 5.52 -9.41 9.50
C THR A 20 5.87 -8.61 10.72
N GLY A 21 4.92 -8.34 11.60
CA GLY A 21 5.13 -7.42 12.72
C GLY A 21 4.94 -5.96 12.34
N ALA A 22 4.73 -5.66 11.08
CA ALA A 22 4.47 -4.29 10.66
C ALA A 22 3.07 -3.86 11.09
N VAL A 23 2.94 -2.57 11.40
CA VAL A 23 1.66 -1.97 11.77
C VAL A 23 1.20 -1.15 10.59
N ILE A 24 -0.08 -1.25 10.27
CA ILE A 24 -0.65 -0.48 9.18
C ILE A 24 -1.93 0.21 9.64
N GLY A 25 -2.06 1.49 9.27
CA GLY A 25 -3.31 2.21 9.37
C GLY A 25 -3.72 2.59 7.96
N HIS A 26 -4.98 2.29 7.59
CA HIS A 26 -5.37 2.53 6.20
C HIS A 26 -6.84 2.86 6.08
N LYS A 27 -7.21 3.37 4.90
CA LYS A 27 -8.59 3.70 4.59
C LYS A 27 -8.88 3.27 3.16
N THR A 28 -9.88 2.42 3.01
CA THR A 28 -10.31 1.96 1.70
C THR A 28 -11.36 2.87 1.11
N GLY A 29 -11.51 2.80 -0.20
CA GLY A 29 -12.60 3.42 -0.92
C GLY A 29 -12.97 2.54 -2.08
N THR A 30 -14.27 2.33 -2.28
CA THR A 30 -14.75 1.49 -3.38
C THR A 30 -16.05 2.08 -3.92
N SER A 31 -16.09 2.34 -5.21
CA SER A 31 -17.31 2.77 -5.85
C SER A 31 -18.22 1.57 -6.09
N ASN A 32 -19.47 1.86 -6.39
CA ASN A 32 -20.37 0.82 -6.87
C ASN A 32 -20.05 0.51 -8.33
N ARG A 33 -20.46 -0.68 -8.75
CA ARG A 33 -20.34 -1.08 -10.14
C ARG A 33 -21.40 -0.31 -10.95
N ASP A 34 -21.00 0.21 -12.09
CA ASP A 34 -21.93 0.93 -12.94
C ASP A 34 -22.71 -0.05 -13.86
N GLU A 35 -23.49 0.51 -14.77
CA GLU A 35 -24.33 -0.31 -15.67
C GLU A 35 -23.50 -1.22 -16.58
N ARG A 36 -22.26 -0.84 -16.85
CA ARG A 36 -21.36 -1.62 -17.69
C ARG A 36 -20.57 -2.64 -16.87
N GLY A 37 -20.81 -2.71 -15.58
CA GLY A 37 -20.04 -3.58 -14.72
C GLY A 37 -18.68 -3.02 -14.33
N ILE A 38 -18.49 -1.72 -14.42
CA ILE A 38 -17.22 -1.06 -14.19
C ILE A 38 -17.22 -0.41 -12.81
N PHE A 39 -16.17 -0.66 -12.04
CA PHE A 39 -15.91 0.07 -10.79
C PHE A 39 -15.09 1.31 -11.13
N ALA A 40 -15.66 2.48 -10.89
CA ALA A 40 -14.96 3.73 -11.16
C ALA A 40 -13.70 3.86 -10.30
N GLY A 41 -13.75 3.38 -9.09
CA GLY A 41 -12.58 3.44 -8.22
C GLY A 41 -12.57 2.33 -7.20
N THR A 42 -11.41 1.72 -7.01
CA THR A 42 -11.14 0.76 -5.94
C THR A 42 -9.78 1.15 -5.37
N ASN A 43 -9.77 1.60 -4.13
CA ASN A 43 -8.59 2.26 -3.59
C ASN A 43 -8.27 1.79 -2.19
N ASP A 44 -7.02 1.97 -1.82
CA ASP A 44 -6.59 1.84 -0.42
C ASP A 44 -5.38 2.75 -0.25
N LEU A 45 -5.31 3.41 0.88
CA LEU A 45 -4.15 4.24 1.19
C LEU A 45 -3.88 4.16 2.68
N GLY A 46 -2.63 4.31 3.04
CA GLY A 46 -2.28 4.19 4.45
C GLY A 46 -0.83 4.46 4.74
N PHE A 47 -0.50 4.21 5.99
CA PHE A 47 0.88 4.28 6.45
C PHE A 47 1.26 2.94 7.06
N VAL A 48 2.54 2.63 6.97
CA VAL A 48 3.07 1.38 7.48
C VAL A 48 4.30 1.68 8.34
N ILE A 49 4.39 1.00 9.47
CA ILE A 49 5.52 1.13 10.38
C ILE A 49 6.09 -0.27 10.57
N LEU A 50 7.35 -0.45 10.18
CA LEU A 50 8.04 -1.72 10.35
C LEU A 50 8.51 -1.86 11.79
N PRO A 51 8.84 -3.09 12.23
CA PRO A 51 9.31 -3.28 13.62
C PRO A 51 10.53 -2.45 13.99
N ASP A 52 11.35 -2.08 13.04
CA ASP A 52 12.51 -1.25 13.30
C ASP A 52 12.22 0.25 13.24
N ASP A 53 10.93 0.59 13.20
CA ASP A 53 10.43 1.96 13.16
C ASP A 53 10.59 2.65 11.80
N THR A 54 11.01 1.93 10.79
CA THR A 54 10.99 2.45 9.42
C THR A 54 9.54 2.67 9.01
N ARG A 55 9.25 3.78 8.37
CA ARG A 55 7.88 4.18 8.03
C ARG A 55 7.77 4.53 6.57
N TYR A 56 6.60 4.22 6.00
CA TYR A 56 6.29 4.69 4.66
C TYR A 56 4.79 4.89 4.51
N THR A 57 4.41 5.69 3.54
CA THR A 57 3.02 5.85 3.15
C THR A 57 2.85 5.27 1.77
N ILE A 58 1.65 4.77 1.51
CA ILE A 58 1.36 4.14 0.24
C ILE A 58 -0.10 4.42 -0.12
N ALA A 59 -0.34 4.69 -1.39
CA ALA A 59 -1.69 4.87 -1.89
C ALA A 59 -1.79 4.16 -3.22
N VAL A 60 -2.85 3.36 -3.38
CA VAL A 60 -3.10 2.64 -4.61
C VAL A 60 -4.51 2.96 -5.07
N PHE A 61 -4.62 3.45 -6.28
CA PHE A 61 -5.91 3.80 -6.87
C PHE A 61 -6.08 3.02 -8.15
N ILE A 62 -7.12 2.18 -8.22
CA ILE A 62 -7.50 1.47 -9.42
C ILE A 62 -8.68 2.19 -10.02
N LYS A 63 -8.57 2.55 -11.28
CA LYS A 63 -9.58 3.33 -11.97
C LYS A 63 -10.25 2.48 -13.05
N ASP A 64 -11.55 2.59 -13.14
CA ASP A 64 -12.34 2.01 -14.24
C ASP A 64 -12.07 0.53 -14.44
N SER A 65 -12.19 -0.25 -13.37
CA SER A 65 -11.91 -1.68 -13.42
C SER A 65 -13.16 -2.48 -13.73
N ALA A 66 -13.03 -3.37 -14.71
CA ALA A 66 -14.08 -4.35 -15.02
C ALA A 66 -13.85 -5.67 -14.29
N GLU A 67 -12.79 -5.77 -13.49
CA GLU A 67 -12.48 -6.99 -12.76
C GLU A 67 -13.42 -7.15 -11.57
N ASN A 68 -13.44 -8.36 -11.01
CA ASN A 68 -14.24 -8.58 -9.82
C ASN A 68 -13.53 -8.00 -8.58
N PRO A 69 -14.27 -7.83 -7.47
CA PRO A 69 -13.68 -7.23 -6.27
C PRO A 69 -12.48 -7.99 -5.74
N GLU A 70 -12.47 -9.31 -5.85
CA GLU A 70 -11.35 -10.11 -5.35
C GLU A 70 -10.09 -9.85 -6.14
N THR A 71 -10.23 -9.72 -7.45
CA THR A 71 -9.07 -9.41 -8.30
C THR A 71 -8.55 -8.02 -8.01
N ASN A 72 -9.44 -7.05 -7.85
CA ASN A 72 -9.03 -5.68 -7.53
C ASN A 72 -8.28 -5.64 -6.21
N ALA A 73 -8.79 -6.34 -5.21
CA ALA A 73 -8.12 -6.39 -3.90
C ALA A 73 -6.75 -7.02 -4.02
N ARG A 74 -6.62 -8.09 -4.81
CA ARG A 74 -5.33 -8.77 -4.97
C ARG A 74 -4.33 -7.88 -5.67
N ILE A 75 -4.75 -7.10 -6.64
CA ILE A 75 -3.84 -6.17 -7.31
C ILE A 75 -3.26 -5.19 -6.28
N ILE A 76 -4.12 -4.64 -5.43
CA ILE A 76 -3.66 -3.73 -4.40
C ILE A 76 -2.70 -4.44 -3.44
N ALA A 77 -3.04 -5.67 -3.04
CA ALA A 77 -2.19 -6.44 -2.14
C ALA A 77 -0.83 -6.74 -2.77
N ASP A 78 -0.81 -7.07 -4.06
CA ASP A 78 0.44 -7.37 -4.74
C ASP A 78 1.35 -6.15 -4.83
N ILE A 79 0.76 -4.99 -5.10
CA ILE A 79 1.51 -3.74 -5.11
C ILE A 79 2.05 -3.45 -3.72
N SER A 80 1.21 -3.63 -2.70
CA SER A 80 1.62 -3.44 -1.32
C SER A 80 2.80 -4.34 -0.96
N GLU A 81 2.76 -5.60 -1.38
CA GLU A 81 3.84 -6.52 -1.11
C GLU A 81 5.14 -6.08 -1.76
N THR A 82 5.06 -5.62 -3.00
CA THR A 82 6.24 -5.15 -3.72
C THR A 82 6.88 -3.97 -3.00
N VAL A 83 6.06 -3.00 -2.57
CA VAL A 83 6.57 -1.84 -1.87
C VAL A 83 7.15 -2.24 -0.52
N TYR A 84 6.45 -3.10 0.22
CA TYR A 84 6.94 -3.55 1.52
C TYR A 84 8.30 -4.22 1.37
N ARG A 85 8.45 -5.10 0.39
CA ARG A 85 9.72 -5.80 0.18
C ARG A 85 10.84 -4.82 -0.14
N TYR A 86 10.56 -3.84 -0.97
CA TYR A 86 11.55 -2.83 -1.28
C TYR A 86 12.01 -2.10 -0.03
N VAL A 87 11.05 -1.63 0.77
CA VAL A 87 11.37 -0.88 1.98
C VAL A 87 12.09 -1.77 2.98
N HIS A 88 11.61 -2.99 3.15
CA HIS A 88 12.20 -3.92 4.11
C HIS A 88 13.62 -4.31 3.73
N ASP A 89 13.87 -4.56 2.44
CA ASP A 89 15.13 -5.12 2.01
C ASP A 89 16.15 -4.06 1.61
N GLU A 90 15.67 -2.96 1.05
CA GLU A 90 16.56 -1.98 0.43
C GLU A 90 16.60 -0.64 1.15
N TYR A 91 15.54 -0.27 1.84
CA TYR A 91 15.43 1.07 2.38
C TYR A 91 14.87 1.00 3.79
N ARG A 92 15.76 0.94 4.78
CA ARG A 92 15.35 0.92 6.17
C ARG A 92 16.07 2.02 6.92
N GLU A 93 15.31 2.63 7.83
CA GLU A 93 15.79 3.79 8.55
C GLU A 93 17.07 3.50 9.32
N ASN A 94 17.12 2.39 10.02
CA ASN A 94 18.24 2.05 10.86
C ASN A 94 19.33 1.28 10.12
N ASP A 95 19.21 1.14 8.81
CA ASP A 95 20.21 0.52 7.98
C ASP A 95 21.02 1.57 7.23
N ILE A 96 21.05 2.77 7.75
CA ILE A 96 21.80 3.86 7.13
C ILE A 96 23.24 3.72 7.49
N ARG A 97 24.10 3.76 6.45
CA ARG A 97 25.54 3.66 6.63
C ARG A 97 26.21 4.71 5.78
N PRO A 98 27.44 5.06 6.15
CA PRO A 98 28.21 5.96 5.28
C PRO A 98 28.28 5.38 3.88
N GLY A 99 28.02 6.19 2.90
CA GLY A 99 28.02 5.75 1.52
C GLY A 99 26.70 5.23 1.02
N LYS A 100 25.79 4.89 1.89
CA LYS A 100 24.45 4.49 1.45
C LYS A 100 23.63 5.76 1.30
N LYS A 101 23.25 6.04 0.08
CA LYS A 101 22.63 7.31 -0.25
C LYS A 101 21.13 7.22 -0.29
N HIS A 102 20.51 7.73 0.72
CA HIS A 102 19.06 7.80 0.69
C HIS A 102 18.54 8.86 -0.25
N VAL A 103 19.37 9.81 -0.51
CA VAL A 103 19.00 10.81 -1.50
C VAL A 103 18.72 10.18 -2.85
N ASP A 104 19.32 9.03 -3.08
CA ASP A 104 19.10 8.31 -4.31
C ASP A 104 17.66 7.82 -4.40
N LYS A 105 16.98 7.90 -3.33
CA LYS A 105 15.59 7.52 -3.30
C LYS A 105 14.78 8.28 -4.32
N GLY A 106 15.18 9.47 -4.61
CA GLY A 106 14.50 10.21 -5.62
C GLY A 106 14.55 9.52 -6.96
N ALA A 107 15.68 8.89 -7.25
CA ALA A 107 15.82 8.17 -8.49
C ALA A 107 15.02 6.89 -8.47
N GLY A 108 14.95 6.25 -7.31
CA GLY A 108 14.26 4.98 -7.20
C GLY A 108 12.76 5.12 -7.21
N ILE A 109 12.25 6.16 -6.60
CA ILE A 109 10.81 6.32 -6.46
C ILE A 109 10.50 7.76 -6.74
N GLY A 110 10.62 8.12 -7.97
CA GLY A 110 10.54 9.51 -8.35
C GLY A 110 9.16 10.04 -8.59
N PHE A 111 8.16 9.37 -8.10
CA PHE A 111 6.80 9.75 -8.43
C PHE A 111 6.05 10.41 -7.28
N GLU A 112 6.67 10.48 -6.13
CA GLU A 112 5.95 10.80 -4.92
C GLU A 112 5.21 12.11 -4.96
N SER A 113 5.91 13.19 -5.18
CA SER A 113 5.28 14.49 -5.05
C SER A 113 4.36 14.81 -6.22
N ASP A 114 4.62 14.20 -7.36
CA ASP A 114 3.84 14.49 -8.55
C ASP A 114 2.50 13.80 -8.58
N TYR A 115 2.33 12.82 -7.73
CA TYR A 115 1.14 11.98 -7.77
C TYR A 115 0.23 12.12 -6.56
N PHE A 116 0.61 12.88 -5.57
CA PHE A 116 -0.09 12.88 -4.31
C PHE A 116 -0.63 14.21 -3.87
N TYR A 117 -1.05 15.00 -4.80
CA TYR A 117 -1.69 16.22 -4.38
C TYR A 117 -2.96 16.50 -5.14
#